data_b5af98548b6f81e68c9850eaa9f53714
#
_entry.id   b5af98548b6f81e68c9850eaa9f53714
#
_cell.length_a   1.000
_cell.length_b   1.000
_cell.length_c   1.000
_cell.angle_alpha   90.00
_cell.angle_beta   90.00
_cell.angle_gamma   90.00
#
_symmetry.space_group_name_H-M   'P 1'
#
loop_
_entity.id
_entity.type
_entity.pdbx_description
1 polymer ?
#
loop_
_entity_poly.entity_id
_entity_poly.type
_entity_poly.pdbx_seq_one_letter_code
_entity_poly.pdbx_strand_id
1 'polypeptide(L)'
;MADHGMKNLENLYLEKVKRRIAEIGERFIWAMATDIDVCAAETMEHLTPAEARGLRYRRVKDGFLWGRPWGTAWFRLVFNIPKSFRGECAALRFQTGGECLIFRNDVPVQALDAGRTEYIVTDRARGGEKVELYVEAGANSAFGGFEKRVMRQPKLMALNREVYDAYWDL
;
A
#
# COMPACT_ATOMS: atom_id res chain seq x y z
N MET A 1 8.17 10.24 44.78
CA MET A 1 9.38 9.99 43.94
C MET A 1 9.41 8.60 43.28
N ALA A 2 8.72 7.57 43.77
CA ALA A 2 8.72 6.22 43.16
C ALA A 2 7.91 6.10 41.85
N ASP A 3 6.86 6.89 41.69
CA ASP A 3 5.94 6.80 40.52
C ASP A 3 6.58 7.27 39.17
N HIS A 4 7.53 8.20 39.22
CA HIS A 4 8.22 8.72 38.04
C HIS A 4 9.24 7.70 37.47
N GLY A 5 9.82 6.87 38.30
CA GLY A 5 10.77 5.83 37.89
C GLY A 5 10.09 4.63 37.22
N MET A 6 8.91 4.23 37.70
CA MET A 6 8.15 3.12 37.12
C MET A 6 7.58 3.49 35.73
N LYS A 7 7.02 4.68 35.56
CA LYS A 7 6.53 5.17 34.24
C LYS A 7 7.65 5.24 33.17
N ASN A 8 8.86 5.60 33.58
CA ASN A 8 10.02 5.59 32.67
C ASN A 8 10.44 4.17 32.26
N LEU A 9 10.36 3.21 33.15
CA LEU A 9 10.66 1.80 32.88
C LEU A 9 9.61 1.18 31.94
N GLU A 10 8.33 1.43 32.19
CA GLU A 10 7.24 0.97 31.34
C GLU A 10 7.35 1.52 29.91
N ASN A 11 7.64 2.81 29.76
CA ASN A 11 7.88 3.42 28.45
C ASN A 11 9.09 2.81 27.74
N LEU A 12 10.17 2.52 28.47
CA LEU A 12 11.37 1.90 27.90
C LEU A 12 11.09 0.46 27.40
N TYR A 13 10.27 -0.32 28.14
CA TYR A 13 9.85 -1.64 27.71
C TYR A 13 8.94 -1.59 26.51
N LEU A 14 7.98 -0.68 26.48
CA LEU A 14 7.09 -0.45 25.33
C LEU A 14 7.90 -0.11 24.07
N GLU A 15 8.86 0.78 24.15
CA GLU A 15 9.72 1.12 23.01
C GLU A 15 10.59 -0.05 22.53
N LYS A 16 11.08 -0.89 23.44
CA LYS A 16 11.80 -2.13 23.08
C LYS A 16 10.88 -3.13 22.37
N VAL A 17 9.65 -3.30 22.86
CA VAL A 17 8.65 -4.19 22.24
C VAL A 17 8.29 -3.69 20.85
N LYS A 18 7.96 -2.41 20.69
CA LYS A 18 7.67 -1.79 19.40
C LYS A 18 8.80 -1.98 18.39
N ARG A 19 10.06 -1.79 18.85
CA ARG A 19 11.23 -2.01 17.97
C ARG A 19 11.35 -3.46 17.53
N ARG A 20 11.12 -4.42 18.43
CA ARG A 20 11.14 -5.86 18.09
C ARG A 20 10.03 -6.23 17.14
N ILE A 21 8.83 -5.69 17.32
CA ILE A 21 7.71 -5.88 16.41
C ILE A 21 8.05 -5.36 15.02
N ALA A 22 8.62 -4.15 14.93
CA ALA A 22 9.06 -3.57 13.65
C ALA A 22 10.15 -4.41 12.98
N GLU A 23 11.16 -4.88 13.74
CA GLU A 23 12.22 -5.76 13.21
C GLU A 23 11.67 -7.09 12.68
N ILE A 24 10.70 -7.69 13.37
CA ILE A 24 10.01 -8.91 12.93
C ILE A 24 9.20 -8.62 11.66
N GLY A 25 8.44 -7.52 11.63
CA GLY A 25 7.66 -7.10 10.47
C GLY A 25 8.52 -6.94 9.21
N GLU A 26 9.62 -6.19 9.30
CA GLU A 26 10.48 -5.96 8.14
C GLU A 26 11.24 -7.22 7.67
N ARG A 27 11.62 -8.10 8.58
CA ARG A 27 12.56 -9.20 8.29
C ARG A 27 11.88 -10.51 7.97
N PHE A 28 10.70 -10.80 8.52
CA PHE A 28 10.05 -12.11 8.46
C PHE A 28 8.69 -12.11 7.77
N ILE A 29 8.04 -10.96 7.65
CA ILE A 29 6.75 -10.86 6.96
C ILE A 29 6.93 -11.02 5.44
N TRP A 30 8.03 -10.48 4.87
CA TRP A 30 8.24 -10.39 3.42
C TRP A 30 9.37 -11.32 2.97
N ALA A 31 9.03 -12.35 2.20
CA ALA A 31 10.01 -13.34 1.73
C ALA A 31 10.62 -12.98 0.37
N MET A 32 9.83 -12.44 -0.57
CA MET A 32 10.24 -12.08 -1.93
C MET A 32 9.56 -10.78 -2.33
N ALA A 33 10.22 -9.99 -3.17
CA ALA A 33 9.65 -8.76 -3.70
C ALA A 33 10.00 -8.57 -5.18
N THR A 34 9.06 -8.04 -5.95
CA THR A 34 9.26 -7.60 -7.33
C THR A 34 8.58 -6.27 -7.57
N ASP A 35 9.24 -5.37 -8.30
CA ASP A 35 8.67 -4.08 -8.65
C ASP A 35 7.53 -4.27 -9.67
N ILE A 36 6.50 -3.44 -9.55
CA ILE A 36 5.36 -3.40 -10.45
C ILE A 36 5.40 -2.11 -11.26
N ASP A 37 5.23 -2.23 -12.57
CA ASP A 37 5.02 -1.07 -13.42
C ASP A 37 3.70 -0.39 -13.08
N VAL A 38 3.73 0.93 -13.01
CA VAL A 38 2.59 1.76 -12.68
C VAL A 38 2.41 2.87 -13.70
N CYS A 39 1.16 3.07 -14.11
CA CYS A 39 0.75 4.21 -14.92
C CYS A 39 -0.17 5.11 -14.09
N ALA A 40 -0.10 6.41 -14.28
CA ALA A 40 -0.91 7.39 -13.57
C ALA A 40 -1.61 8.35 -14.52
N ALA A 41 -2.78 8.81 -14.11
CA ALA A 41 -3.52 9.91 -14.73
C ALA A 41 -4.11 10.80 -13.63
N GLU A 42 -4.03 12.11 -13.77
CA GLU A 42 -4.60 13.08 -12.84
C GLU A 42 -5.84 13.72 -13.44
N THR A 43 -6.87 13.92 -12.63
CA THR A 43 -8.12 14.56 -13.02
C THR A 43 -8.65 15.47 -11.91
N MET A 44 -9.50 16.44 -12.30
CA MET A 44 -10.31 17.25 -11.39
C MET A 44 -11.76 16.75 -11.32
N GLU A 45 -12.11 15.75 -12.12
CA GLU A 45 -13.44 15.18 -12.18
C GLU A 45 -13.58 14.02 -11.20
N HIS A 46 -14.76 13.89 -10.61
CA HIS A 46 -15.13 12.73 -9.80
C HIS A 46 -15.62 11.62 -10.75
N LEU A 47 -14.74 10.65 -11.00
CA LEU A 47 -14.99 9.56 -11.91
C LEU A 47 -15.31 8.26 -11.17
N THR A 48 -16.21 7.49 -11.72
CA THR A 48 -16.35 6.07 -11.33
C THR A 48 -15.15 5.27 -11.84
N PRO A 49 -14.86 4.07 -11.26
CA PRO A 49 -13.77 3.22 -11.76
C PRO A 49 -13.89 2.88 -13.24
N ALA A 50 -15.12 2.70 -13.75
CA ALA A 50 -15.38 2.41 -15.16
C ALA A 50 -14.99 3.58 -16.07
N GLU A 51 -15.34 4.81 -15.67
CA GLU A 51 -14.99 6.04 -16.40
C GLU A 51 -13.47 6.30 -16.34
N ALA A 52 -12.85 6.06 -15.19
CA ALA A 52 -11.42 6.23 -15.00
C ALA A 52 -10.57 5.35 -15.93
N ARG A 53 -11.09 4.20 -16.39
CA ARG A 53 -10.41 3.37 -17.40
C ARG A 53 -10.14 4.11 -18.71
N GLY A 54 -10.97 5.09 -19.05
CA GLY A 54 -10.84 5.92 -20.24
C GLY A 54 -9.79 7.02 -20.14
N LEU A 55 -9.21 7.25 -18.97
CA LEU A 55 -8.21 8.28 -18.78
C LEU A 55 -6.92 8.00 -19.57
N ARG A 56 -6.21 9.07 -19.93
CA ARG A 56 -4.92 8.99 -20.60
C ARG A 56 -3.81 8.71 -19.61
N TYR A 57 -3.56 7.45 -19.30
CA TYR A 57 -2.50 7.01 -18.40
C TYR A 57 -1.10 7.19 -19.02
N ARG A 58 -0.14 7.62 -18.19
CA ARG A 58 1.28 7.64 -18.55
C ARG A 58 2.08 6.81 -17.53
N ARG A 59 3.13 6.12 -17.99
CA ARG A 59 4.04 5.39 -17.11
C ARG A 59 4.75 6.37 -16.19
N VAL A 60 4.80 6.05 -14.91
CA VAL A 60 5.47 6.84 -13.87
C VAL A 60 6.47 5.97 -13.11
N LYS A 61 7.39 6.61 -12.39
CA LYS A 61 8.45 5.92 -11.63
C LYS A 61 8.40 6.34 -10.16
N ASP A 62 9.19 5.67 -9.33
CA ASP A 62 9.41 6.06 -7.94
C ASP A 62 9.71 7.56 -7.82
N GLY A 63 9.14 8.18 -6.80
CA GLY A 63 9.25 9.61 -6.60
C GLY A 63 8.31 10.46 -7.46
N PHE A 64 7.37 9.85 -8.20
CA PHE A 64 6.40 10.61 -8.99
C PHE A 64 5.62 11.57 -8.09
N LEU A 65 5.74 12.88 -8.40
CA LEU A 65 5.04 13.96 -7.74
C LEU A 65 3.71 14.21 -8.44
N TRP A 66 2.63 14.21 -7.67
CA TRP A 66 1.28 14.42 -8.15
C TRP A 66 0.45 15.22 -7.15
N GLY A 67 -0.78 15.49 -7.51
CA GLY A 67 -1.75 16.17 -6.69
C GLY A 67 -1.82 17.66 -7.02
N ARG A 68 -3.02 18.08 -7.36
CA ARG A 68 -3.48 19.46 -7.39
C ARG A 68 -4.50 19.63 -6.28
N PRO A 69 -4.68 20.83 -5.72
CA PRO A 69 -5.78 21.07 -4.77
C PRO A 69 -7.10 20.54 -5.35
N TRP A 70 -7.80 19.71 -4.57
CA TRP A 70 -9.07 19.06 -4.93
C TRP A 70 -8.98 18.07 -6.12
N GLY A 71 -7.78 17.73 -6.57
CA GLY A 71 -7.56 16.77 -7.64
C GLY A 71 -7.48 15.33 -7.13
N THR A 72 -7.69 14.42 -8.07
CA THR A 72 -7.57 12.97 -7.89
C THR A 72 -6.51 12.42 -8.83
N ALA A 73 -5.70 11.50 -8.35
CA ALA A 73 -4.85 10.68 -9.21
C ALA A 73 -5.39 9.26 -9.26
N TRP A 74 -5.50 8.73 -10.48
CA TRP A 74 -5.77 7.33 -10.74
C TRP A 74 -4.49 6.63 -11.13
N PHE A 75 -4.17 5.53 -10.45
CA PHE A 75 -3.04 4.67 -10.78
C PHE A 75 -3.56 3.35 -11.34
N ARG A 76 -2.99 2.93 -12.46
CA ARG A 76 -3.28 1.64 -13.10
C ARG A 76 -2.06 0.75 -12.93
N LEU A 77 -2.25 -0.42 -12.30
CA LEU A 77 -1.24 -1.44 -12.10
C LEU A 77 -1.66 -2.69 -12.89
N VAL A 78 -0.80 -3.15 -13.78
CA VAL A 78 -1.00 -4.40 -14.54
C VAL A 78 0.25 -5.24 -14.40
N PHE A 79 0.12 -6.42 -13.81
CA PHE A 79 1.25 -7.30 -13.55
C PHE A 79 0.84 -8.77 -13.58
N ASN A 80 1.84 -9.64 -13.71
CA ASN A 80 1.65 -11.07 -13.50
C ASN A 80 2.31 -11.48 -12.19
N ILE A 81 1.63 -12.33 -11.41
CA ILE A 81 2.22 -12.90 -10.21
C ILE A 81 3.37 -13.84 -10.65
N PRO A 82 4.61 -13.65 -10.15
CA PRO A 82 5.73 -14.49 -10.55
C PRO A 82 5.48 -15.98 -10.27
N LYS A 83 6.02 -16.85 -11.13
CA LYS A 83 5.93 -18.31 -10.91
C LYS A 83 6.61 -18.75 -9.61
N SER A 84 7.63 -18.01 -9.18
CA SER A 84 8.32 -18.21 -7.90
C SER A 84 7.43 -18.01 -6.66
N PHE A 85 6.29 -17.31 -6.82
CA PHE A 85 5.33 -17.10 -5.73
C PHE A 85 4.28 -18.23 -5.61
N ARG A 86 4.43 -19.31 -6.38
CA ARG A 86 3.47 -20.43 -6.33
C ARG A 86 3.35 -21.02 -4.93
N GLY A 87 2.12 -21.03 -4.42
CA GLY A 87 1.77 -21.53 -3.09
C GLY A 87 1.83 -20.45 -1.99
N GLU A 88 2.46 -19.31 -2.26
CA GLU A 88 2.61 -18.20 -1.31
C GLU A 88 1.40 -17.28 -1.31
N CYS A 89 1.18 -16.58 -0.21
CA CYS A 89 0.31 -15.41 -0.16
C CYS A 89 0.99 -14.25 -0.87
N ALA A 90 0.33 -13.67 -1.88
CA ALA A 90 0.87 -12.52 -2.62
C ALA A 90 0.16 -11.24 -2.20
N ALA A 91 0.92 -10.24 -1.79
CA ALA A 91 0.42 -8.93 -1.39
C ALA A 91 1.07 -7.80 -2.21
N LEU A 92 0.24 -6.81 -2.58
CA LEU A 92 0.70 -5.56 -3.14
C LEU A 92 1.06 -4.62 -1.99
N ARG A 93 2.27 -4.07 -1.98
CA ARG A 93 2.64 -2.92 -1.17
C ARG A 93 2.68 -1.68 -2.04
N PHE A 94 1.85 -0.68 -1.71
CA PHE A 94 1.76 0.53 -2.51
C PHE A 94 1.51 1.77 -1.63
N GLN A 95 2.28 2.80 -1.86
CA GLN A 95 2.17 4.10 -1.20
C GLN A 95 1.99 5.18 -2.28
N THR A 96 0.80 5.73 -2.36
CA THR A 96 0.50 6.83 -3.28
C THR A 96 1.00 8.18 -2.77
N GLY A 97 1.27 8.29 -1.47
CA GLY A 97 1.57 9.54 -0.76
C GLY A 97 0.34 10.22 -0.16
N GLY A 98 -0.84 9.67 -0.40
CA GLY A 98 -2.13 10.08 0.16
C GLY A 98 -3.00 8.87 0.47
N GLU A 99 -4.18 9.12 1.04
CA GLU A 99 -5.20 8.10 1.18
C GLU A 99 -5.70 7.66 -0.19
N CYS A 100 -5.91 6.36 -0.36
CA CYS A 100 -6.37 5.82 -1.62
C CYS A 100 -7.27 4.60 -1.46
N LEU A 101 -8.01 4.29 -2.52
CA LEU A 101 -8.92 3.16 -2.61
C LEU A 101 -8.56 2.28 -3.80
N ILE A 102 -8.37 0.99 -3.55
CA ILE A 102 -8.08 0.00 -4.59
C ILE A 102 -9.38 -0.57 -5.14
N PHE A 103 -9.45 -0.64 -6.46
CA PHE A 103 -10.54 -1.30 -7.19
C PHE A 103 -10.00 -2.50 -7.97
N ARG A 104 -10.75 -3.60 -7.91
CA ARG A 104 -10.55 -4.80 -8.72
C ARG A 104 -11.87 -5.14 -9.42
N ASN A 105 -11.87 -5.18 -10.75
CA ASN A 105 -13.09 -5.35 -11.55
C ASN A 105 -14.19 -4.33 -11.19
N ASP A 106 -13.81 -3.06 -11.02
CA ASP A 106 -14.67 -1.93 -10.63
C ASP A 106 -15.29 -2.03 -9.22
N VAL A 107 -14.94 -3.05 -8.46
CA VAL A 107 -15.37 -3.22 -7.07
C VAL A 107 -14.28 -2.68 -6.14
N PRO A 108 -14.63 -1.80 -5.18
CA PRO A 108 -13.69 -1.36 -4.16
C PRO A 108 -13.34 -2.55 -3.26
N VAL A 109 -12.04 -2.78 -3.04
CA VAL A 109 -11.57 -3.94 -2.27
C VAL A 109 -10.87 -3.55 -0.98
N GLN A 110 -10.08 -2.48 -0.99
CA GLN A 110 -9.38 -2.01 0.21
C GLN A 110 -8.91 -0.56 0.07
N ALA A 111 -9.02 0.20 1.18
CA ALA A 111 -8.35 1.48 1.31
C ALA A 111 -6.92 1.28 1.82
N LEU A 112 -6.00 2.15 1.36
CA LEU A 112 -4.64 2.25 1.85
C LEU A 112 -4.34 3.67 2.33
N ASP A 113 -3.47 3.78 3.30
CA ASP A 113 -2.95 5.02 3.86
C ASP A 113 -1.49 4.85 4.31
N ALA A 114 -0.96 5.82 5.07
CA ALA A 114 0.41 5.76 5.58
C ALA A 114 0.63 4.64 6.62
N GLY A 115 -0.42 4.23 7.34
CA GLY A 115 -0.39 3.15 8.33
C GLY A 115 -0.72 1.78 7.76
N ARG A 116 -1.40 1.72 6.63
CA ARG A 116 -1.78 0.48 5.94
C ARG A 116 -1.42 0.58 4.47
N THR A 117 -0.31 0.00 4.09
CA THR A 117 0.26 0.09 2.74
C THR A 117 0.11 -1.19 1.92
N GLU A 118 -0.46 -2.25 2.50
CA GLU A 118 -0.55 -3.57 1.91
C GLU A 118 -1.99 -3.96 1.55
N TYR A 119 -2.12 -4.62 0.39
CA TYR A 119 -3.36 -5.27 -0.07
C TYR A 119 -3.05 -6.72 -0.45
N ILE A 120 -3.76 -7.68 0.15
CA ILE A 120 -3.62 -9.11 -0.18
C ILE A 120 -4.30 -9.35 -1.52
N VAL A 121 -3.48 -9.62 -2.54
CA VAL A 121 -3.94 -9.90 -3.91
C VAL A 121 -4.54 -11.29 -4.01
N THR A 122 -3.92 -12.27 -3.35
CA THR A 122 -4.37 -13.66 -3.23
C THR A 122 -3.71 -14.35 -2.05
N ASP A 123 -4.46 -15.16 -1.31
CA ASP A 123 -3.92 -15.94 -0.19
C ASP A 123 -3.03 -17.09 -0.66
N ARG A 124 -3.20 -17.56 -1.91
CA ARG A 124 -2.43 -18.66 -2.47
C ARG A 124 -2.23 -18.49 -3.97
N ALA A 125 -1.07 -17.99 -4.35
CA ALA A 125 -0.71 -17.76 -5.74
C ALA A 125 -0.55 -19.07 -6.52
N ARG A 126 -1.04 -19.12 -7.75
CA ARG A 126 -0.78 -20.23 -8.71
C ARG A 126 0.48 -20.00 -9.52
N GLY A 127 0.91 -18.73 -9.63
CA GLY A 127 2.05 -18.29 -10.42
C GLY A 127 1.70 -18.12 -11.91
N GLY A 128 1.82 -16.89 -12.40
CA GLY A 128 1.48 -16.49 -13.76
C GLY A 128 0.12 -15.80 -13.91
N GLU A 129 -0.66 -15.66 -12.84
CA GLU A 129 -1.95 -14.95 -12.87
C GLU A 129 -1.74 -13.49 -13.25
N LYS A 130 -2.50 -13.03 -14.22
CA LYS A 130 -2.58 -11.60 -14.57
C LYS A 130 -3.51 -10.88 -13.60
N VAL A 131 -3.03 -9.78 -13.06
CA VAL A 131 -3.76 -8.90 -12.14
C VAL A 131 -3.81 -7.49 -12.74
N GLU A 132 -4.98 -6.88 -12.71
CA GLU A 132 -5.18 -5.49 -13.05
C GLU A 132 -5.92 -4.80 -11.90
N LEU A 133 -5.34 -3.71 -11.41
CA LEU A 133 -5.90 -2.91 -10.34
C LEU A 133 -5.95 -1.44 -10.75
N TYR A 134 -6.99 -0.76 -10.32
CA TYR A 134 -7.10 0.69 -10.36
C TYR A 134 -7.07 1.22 -8.94
N VAL A 135 -6.36 2.32 -8.74
CA VAL A 135 -6.22 2.93 -7.41
C VAL A 135 -6.54 4.40 -7.53
N GLU A 136 -7.60 4.82 -6.86
CA GLU A 136 -7.99 6.21 -6.74
C GLU A 136 -7.33 6.83 -5.52
N ALA A 137 -6.67 7.98 -5.65
CA ALA A 137 -6.01 8.67 -4.56
C ALA A 137 -6.36 10.17 -4.55
N GLY A 138 -6.82 10.66 -3.40
CA GLY A 138 -7.14 12.07 -3.19
C GLY A 138 -5.90 12.91 -2.86
N ALA A 139 -5.82 14.11 -3.44
CA ALA A 139 -4.72 15.03 -3.16
C ALA A 139 -4.87 15.76 -1.81
N ASN A 140 -6.10 15.98 -1.37
CA ASN A 140 -6.37 16.71 -0.13
C ASN A 140 -6.21 15.81 1.10
N SER A 141 -5.77 16.39 2.20
CA SER A 141 -5.80 15.75 3.51
C SER A 141 -7.18 15.87 4.15
N ALA A 142 -7.45 15.09 5.21
CA ALA A 142 -8.72 15.02 5.93
C ALA A 142 -9.25 16.39 6.42
N PHE A 143 -8.38 17.37 6.63
CA PHE A 143 -8.75 18.73 7.07
C PHE A 143 -8.61 19.79 5.98
N GLY A 144 -8.65 19.39 4.70
CA GLY A 144 -8.54 20.32 3.56
C GLY A 144 -7.14 20.89 3.34
N GLY A 145 -6.14 20.43 4.09
CA GLY A 145 -4.74 20.76 3.83
C GLY A 145 -4.31 20.21 2.46
N PHE A 146 -3.42 20.93 1.80
CA PHE A 146 -2.90 20.52 0.51
C PHE A 146 -1.38 20.45 0.55
N GLU A 147 -0.86 19.31 0.11
CA GLU A 147 0.57 19.10 -0.16
C GLU A 147 0.73 18.25 -1.42
N LYS A 148 1.79 18.48 -2.19
CA LYS A 148 2.14 17.56 -3.26
C LYS A 148 2.43 16.19 -2.69
N ARG A 149 1.87 15.19 -3.32
CA ARG A 149 2.02 13.79 -2.92
C ARG A 149 3.16 13.14 -3.69
N VAL A 150 3.84 12.21 -3.03
CA VAL A 150 4.96 11.46 -3.61
C VAL A 150 4.57 9.99 -3.66
N MET A 151 4.39 9.46 -4.86
CA MET A 151 4.17 8.03 -5.07
C MET A 151 5.49 7.26 -4.91
N ARG A 152 5.45 6.14 -4.20
CA ARG A 152 6.55 5.17 -4.13
C ARG A 152 6.30 3.99 -5.04
N GLN A 153 7.38 3.42 -5.59
CA GLN A 153 7.30 2.28 -6.49
C GLN A 153 6.50 1.14 -5.86
N PRO A 154 5.38 0.70 -6.48
CA PRO A 154 4.62 -0.43 -5.97
C PRO A 154 5.43 -1.73 -6.10
N LYS A 155 5.28 -2.60 -5.11
CA LYS A 155 5.94 -3.91 -5.08
C LYS A 155 4.92 -5.02 -4.87
N LEU A 156 5.08 -6.10 -5.59
CA LEU A 156 4.42 -7.37 -5.27
C LEU A 156 5.36 -8.17 -4.37
N MET A 157 4.84 -8.66 -3.27
CA MET A 157 5.62 -9.32 -2.23
C MET A 157 4.99 -10.66 -1.89
N ALA A 158 5.81 -11.69 -1.67
CA ALA A 158 5.35 -12.91 -1.03
C ALA A 158 5.28 -12.66 0.48
N LEU A 159 4.11 -12.89 1.05
CA LEU A 159 3.78 -12.60 2.43
C LEU A 159 3.80 -13.89 3.25
N ASN A 160 4.57 -13.91 4.33
CA ASN A 160 4.38 -14.92 5.36
C ASN A 160 3.13 -14.59 6.18
N ARG A 161 2.01 -15.23 5.83
CA ARG A 161 0.71 -14.92 6.41
C ARG A 161 0.65 -15.13 7.92
N GLU A 162 1.25 -16.19 8.42
CA GLU A 162 1.24 -16.50 9.87
C GLU A 162 1.97 -15.42 10.67
N VAL A 163 3.13 -14.97 10.18
CA VAL A 163 3.89 -13.89 10.83
C VAL A 163 3.17 -12.55 10.70
N TYR A 164 2.52 -12.29 9.56
CA TYR A 164 1.75 -11.07 9.33
C TYR A 164 0.55 -10.99 10.28
N ASP A 165 -0.22 -12.06 10.42
CA ASP A 165 -1.37 -12.10 11.32
C ASP A 165 -0.92 -11.93 12.77
N ALA A 166 0.13 -12.64 13.20
CA ALA A 166 0.71 -12.47 14.54
C ALA A 166 1.23 -11.05 14.82
N TYR A 167 1.75 -10.37 13.79
CA TYR A 167 2.21 -8.98 13.91
C TYR A 167 1.07 -8.00 14.22
N TRP A 168 -0.12 -8.23 13.65
CA TRP A 168 -1.28 -7.37 13.86
C TRP A 168 -2.08 -7.72 15.11
N ASP A 169 -1.86 -8.90 15.70
CA ASP A 169 -2.48 -9.35 16.95
C ASP A 169 -1.71 -8.86 18.21
N LEU A 170 -0.53 -8.27 18.04
CA LEU A 170 0.32 -7.73 19.12
C LEU A 170 0.06 -6.25 19.37
#